data_339c50a3ab9ce8b53e2d7410113edcb0
#
_entry.id   339c50a3ab9ce8b53e2d7410113edcb0
#
_cell.length_a   1.000
_cell.length_b   1.000
_cell.length_c   1.000
_cell.angle_alpha   90.00
_cell.angle_beta   90.00
_cell.angle_gamma   90.00
#
_symmetry.space_group_name_H-M   'P 1'
#
loop_
_entity.id
_entity.type
_entity.pdbx_description
1 polymer ?
#
loop_
_entity_poly.entity_id
_entity_poly.type
_entity_poly.pdbx_seq_one_letter_code
_entity_poly.pdbx_strand_id
1 'polypeptide(L)' 'MTGPVGYWHVDDIRKHMQLLLDAGAQAQQEVRDVGGGKLVASVKDADGNVIGLIQSP' A
#
# COMPACT_ATOMS: atom_id res chain seq x y z
N MET A 1 -14.75 -13.67 -3.44
CA MET A 1 -14.17 -13.30 -3.44
C MET A 1 -13.90 -12.61 -3.22
N THR A 2 -13.89 -12.65 -2.99
CA THR A 2 -13.47 -12.12 -2.89
C THR A 2 -12.91 -11.20 -2.94
N GLY A 3 -13.17 -10.53 -2.69
CA GLY A 3 -12.62 -9.28 -2.95
C GLY A 3 -11.17 -9.24 -2.69
N PRO A 4 -10.46 -9.92 -3.42
CA PRO A 4 -9.05 -9.89 -3.20
C PRO A 4 -8.57 -8.46 -3.26
N VAL A 5 -7.75 -8.15 -2.33
CA VAL A 5 -7.07 -6.88 -2.31
C VAL A 5 -6.15 -6.84 -3.50
N GLY A 6 -6.30 -5.85 -4.34
CA GLY A 6 -5.38 -5.65 -5.42
C GLY A 6 -4.08 -5.10 -4.88
N TYR A 7 -2.97 -5.59 -5.39
CA TYR A 7 -1.67 -5.00 -5.10
C TYR A 7 -1.23 -4.16 -6.28
N TRP A 8 -0.79 -2.94 -5.99
CA TRP A 8 -0.35 -2.01 -7.01
C TRP A 8 1.16 -1.93 -6.98
N HIS A 9 1.77 -2.15 -8.12
CA HIS A 9 3.22 -1.99 -8.25
C HIS A 9 3.54 -0.51 -8.39
N VAL A 10 4.39 -0.01 -7.51
CA VAL A 10 4.76 1.40 -7.50
C VAL A 10 6.28 1.53 -7.49
N ASP A 11 6.77 2.66 -7.98
CA ASP A 11 8.20 2.92 -8.02
C ASP A 11 8.72 3.45 -6.69
N ASP A 12 7.88 4.20 -5.98
CA ASP A 12 8.26 4.79 -4.70
C ASP A 12 7.09 4.60 -3.74
N ILE A 13 7.17 3.53 -2.97
CA ILE A 13 6.05 3.14 -2.11
C ILE A 13 5.82 4.15 -1.00
N ARG A 14 6.88 4.76 -0.47
CA ARG A 14 6.71 5.74 0.60
C ARG A 14 6.01 6.99 0.10
N LYS A 15 6.35 7.40 -1.11
CA LYS A 15 5.71 8.56 -1.72
C LYS A 15 4.24 8.26 -2.00
N HIS A 16 3.94 7.08 -2.52
CA HIS A 16 2.56 6.68 -2.77
C HIS A 16 1.75 6.62 -1.49
N MET A 17 2.34 6.06 -0.43
CA MET A 17 1.69 6.04 0.87
C MET A 17 1.32 7.45 1.32
N GLN A 18 2.26 8.38 1.20
CA GLN A 18 2.03 9.75 1.62
C GLN A 18 0.89 10.39 0.83
N LEU A 19 0.86 10.17 -0.47
CA LEU A 19 -0.20 10.70 -1.32
C LEU A 19 -1.57 10.16 -0.91
N LEU A 20 -1.64 8.88 -0.62
CA LEU A 20 -2.90 8.26 -0.20
C LEU A 20 -3.34 8.76 1.16
N LEU A 21 -2.40 8.90 2.09
CA LEU A 21 -2.73 9.43 3.41
C LEU A 21 -3.21 10.87 3.32
N ASP A 22 -2.59 11.67 2.47
CA ASP A 22 -3.01 13.05 2.25
C ASP A 22 -4.41 13.11 1.64
N ALA A 23 -4.79 12.07 0.91
CA ALA A 23 -6.12 11.99 0.30
C ALA A 23 -7.18 11.45 1.26
N GLY A 24 -6.80 11.16 2.50
CA GLY A 24 -7.76 10.72 3.52
C GLY A 24 -7.71 9.24 3.85
N ALA A 25 -6.84 8.48 3.23
CA ALA A 25 -6.69 7.06 3.56
C ALA A 25 -5.94 6.91 4.88
N GLN A 26 -6.09 5.76 5.48
CA GLN A 26 -5.39 5.43 6.72
C GLN A 26 -4.39 4.31 6.47
N ALA A 27 -3.25 4.37 7.12
CA ALA A 27 -2.27 3.31 7.02
C ALA A 27 -2.80 2.05 7.70
N GLN A 28 -2.93 0.99 6.92
CA GLN A 28 -3.34 -0.32 7.44
C GLN A 28 -2.10 -1.09 7.88
N GLN A 29 -1.10 -1.12 7.03
CA GLN A 29 0.21 -1.67 7.35
C GLN A 29 1.27 -0.71 6.84
N GLU A 30 2.25 -0.46 7.67
CA GLU A 30 3.35 0.41 7.28
C GLU A 30 4.25 -0.28 6.27
N VAL A 31 5.07 0.51 5.59
CA VAL A 31 6.04 -0.02 4.64
C VAL A 31 6.99 -0.95 5.35
N ARG A 32 7.16 -2.15 4.82
CA ARG A 32 8.03 -3.15 5.41
C ARG A 32 8.76 -3.91 4.31
N ASP A 33 9.96 -4.32 4.62
CA ASP A 33 10.78 -5.12 3.72
C ASP A 33 10.43 -6.59 3.94
N VAL A 34 10.01 -7.26 2.87
CA VAL A 34 9.64 -8.67 2.95
C VAL A 34 10.72 -9.57 2.36
N GLY A 35 11.90 -9.01 2.11
CA GLY A 35 13.03 -9.78 1.60
C GLY A 35 13.38 -9.38 0.19
N GLY A 36 14.66 -9.46 -0.14
CA GLY A 36 15.16 -9.17 -1.48
C GLY A 36 14.98 -7.73 -1.91
N GLY A 37 14.79 -6.83 -0.99
CA GLY A 37 14.56 -5.41 -1.31
C GLY A 37 13.14 -5.09 -1.71
N LYS A 38 12.23 -6.05 -1.65
CA LYS A 38 10.83 -5.81 -1.96
C LYS A 38 10.14 -5.19 -0.76
N LEU A 39 9.42 -4.12 -1.00
CA LEU A 39 8.67 -3.41 0.05
C LEU A 39 7.18 -3.57 -0.18
N VAL A 40 6.44 -3.73 0.88
CA VAL A 40 4.97 -3.81 0.83
C VAL A 40 4.37 -2.91 1.88
N ALA A 41 3.17 -2.44 1.59
CA ALA A 41 2.40 -1.64 2.53
C ALA A 41 0.94 -1.74 2.15
N SER A 42 0.06 -1.28 3.03
CA SER A 42 -1.36 -1.20 2.69
C SER A 42 -1.99 -0.02 3.39
N VAL A 43 -3.03 0.49 2.75
CA VAL A 43 -3.83 1.57 3.28
C VAL A 43 -5.30 1.19 3.19
N LYS A 44 -6.10 1.86 3.99
CA LYS A 44 -7.53 1.66 4.00
C LYS A 44 -8.18 2.98 3.63
N ASP A 45 -9.07 2.98 2.65
CA ASP A 45 -9.73 4.21 2.24
C ASP A 45 -10.93 4.50 3.14
N ALA A 46 -11.62 5.61 2.83
CA ALA A 46 -12.73 6.05 3.65
C ALA A 46 -13.90 5.07 3.63
N ASP A 47 -14.01 4.26 2.60
CA ASP A 47 -15.06 3.27 2.47
C ASP A 47 -14.70 1.93 3.10
N GLY A 48 -13.51 1.83 3.66
CA GLY A 48 -13.05 0.60 4.28
C GLY A 48 -12.35 -0.36 3.34
N ASN A 49 -12.08 0.05 2.11
CA ASN A 49 -11.38 -0.79 1.15
C ASN A 49 -9.88 -0.78 1.44
N VAL A 50 -9.28 -1.94 1.39
CA VAL A 50 -7.83 -2.06 1.63
C VAL A 50 -7.12 -2.08 0.29
N ILE A 51 -6.12 -1.23 0.17
CA ILE A 51 -5.30 -1.12 -1.03
C ILE A 51 -3.88 -1.52 -0.67
N GLY A 52 -3.36 -2.53 -1.34
CA GLY A 52 -1.99 -2.98 -1.13
C GLY A 52 -1.05 -2.33 -2.12
N LEU A 53 0.15 -2.00 -1.66
CA LEU A 53 1.20 -1.42 -2.49
C LEU A 53 2.42 -2.33 -2.43
N ILE A 54 3.10 -2.44 -3.57
CA ILE A 54 4.29 -3.26 -3.68
C ILE A 54 5.32 -2.48 -4.48
N GLN A 55 6.53 -2.47 -3.96
CA GLN A 55 7.66 -1.88 -4.68
C GLN A 55 8.71 -2.97 -4.88
N SER A 56 9.04 -3.25 -6.13
CA SER A 56 10.11 -4.20 -6.44
C SER A 56 11.48 -3.53 -6.33
N PRO A 57 12.51 -4.30 -6.02
CA PRO A 57 13.85 -3.74 -5.93
C PRO A 57 14.34 -3.18 -7.26
#